data_3b13b6ddfacbdb1fab6bba14742160cb
#
_entry.id   3b13b6ddfacbdb1fab6bba14742160cb
#
_cell.length_a   1.000
_cell.length_b   1.000
_cell.length_c   1.000
_cell.angle_alpha   90.00
_cell.angle_beta   90.00
_cell.angle_gamma   90.00
#
_symmetry.space_group_name_H-M   'P 1'
#
loop_
_entity.id
_entity.type
_entity.pdbx_description
1 polymer ?
#
loop_
_entity_poly.entity_id
_entity_poly.type
_entity_poly.pdbx_seq_one_letter_code
_entity_poly.pdbx_strand_id
1 'polypeptide(L)'
;PPKESAVKVQVRTRTISSLRLLDFDSESRIAAIEISCVAGTYIRTLTRDIGLLLNTSCEMLELHRDKTSIFDESMACNMHQLVDAIFLWKEHNDERSLRKLLTPVESILTKIPSITIKDGAVAAMTHGAPLARPGVVNASSKITSGSLVVINSMKGEAVAVAEINIDIDDVSDMKKGQVAVAKSVLMPTGIYPQNWSKQN
;
A
#
# COMPACT_ATOMS: atom_id res chain seq x y z
N PRO A 1 14.88 2.41 -28.40
CA PRO A 1 14.42 1.29 -29.19
C PRO A 1 14.96 1.41 -30.61
N PRO A 2 15.28 0.29 -31.30
CA PRO A 2 15.72 0.34 -32.66
C PRO A 2 14.69 1.10 -33.52
N LYS A 3 15.15 1.82 -34.55
CA LYS A 3 14.28 2.60 -35.46
C LYS A 3 13.20 1.76 -36.18
N GLU A 4 13.30 0.44 -36.11
CA GLU A 4 12.41 -0.54 -36.75
C GLU A 4 11.50 -1.29 -35.78
N SER A 5 11.33 -0.80 -34.55
CA SER A 5 10.40 -1.42 -33.61
C SER A 5 8.95 -1.25 -34.09
N ALA A 6 8.25 -2.36 -34.33
CA ALA A 6 6.82 -2.38 -34.67
C ALA A 6 5.92 -1.89 -33.52
N VAL A 7 6.49 -1.72 -32.31
CA VAL A 7 5.76 -1.26 -31.13
C VAL A 7 5.88 0.26 -31.02
N LYS A 8 4.75 0.95 -31.07
CA LYS A 8 4.67 2.40 -30.82
C LYS A 8 4.97 2.67 -29.35
N VAL A 9 6.17 3.20 -29.07
CA VAL A 9 6.57 3.57 -27.70
C VAL A 9 5.78 4.80 -27.27
N GLN A 10 4.92 4.65 -26.26
CA GLN A 10 4.20 5.78 -25.67
C GLN A 10 5.15 6.61 -24.81
N VAL A 11 5.17 7.91 -25.03
CA VAL A 11 5.85 8.86 -24.14
C VAL A 11 5.11 8.89 -22.81
N ARG A 12 5.83 8.65 -21.72
CA ARG A 12 5.27 8.68 -20.36
C ARG A 12 6.06 9.67 -19.51
N THR A 13 5.40 10.71 -19.07
CA THR A 13 5.98 11.64 -18.09
C THR A 13 6.08 10.97 -16.72
N ARG A 14 7.22 11.14 -16.06
CA ARG A 14 7.48 10.67 -14.69
C ARG A 14 8.06 11.79 -13.86
N THR A 15 7.64 11.87 -12.60
CA THR A 15 8.12 12.89 -11.67
C THR A 15 9.26 12.32 -10.83
N ILE A 16 10.38 13.01 -10.85
CA ILE A 16 11.49 12.82 -9.92
C ILE A 16 11.34 13.89 -8.85
N SER A 17 11.02 13.48 -7.62
CA SER A 17 10.83 14.42 -6.50
C SER A 17 12.13 14.87 -5.86
N SER A 18 13.17 14.03 -5.93
CA SER A 18 14.52 14.33 -5.46
C SER A 18 15.55 13.54 -6.23
N LEU A 19 16.67 14.19 -6.55
CA LEU A 19 17.84 13.56 -7.15
C LEU A 19 19.08 14.18 -6.48
N ARG A 20 19.87 13.35 -5.79
CA ARG A 20 21.02 13.79 -5.02
C ARG A 20 22.25 12.96 -5.39
N LEU A 21 23.32 13.62 -5.79
CA LEU A 21 24.62 13.00 -5.94
C LEU A 21 25.18 12.72 -4.55
N LEU A 22 25.45 11.46 -4.24
CA LEU A 22 26.01 11.04 -2.96
C LEU A 22 27.54 11.02 -3.04
N ASP A 23 28.10 10.49 -4.14
CA ASP A 23 29.50 10.36 -4.36
C ASP A 23 29.83 10.31 -5.85
N PHE A 24 31.05 10.71 -6.22
CA PHE A 24 31.55 10.64 -7.59
C PHE A 24 33.06 10.36 -7.60
N ASP A 25 33.41 9.22 -8.14
CA ASP A 25 34.81 8.87 -8.43
C ASP A 25 35.16 9.30 -9.87
N SER A 26 36.05 10.29 -9.97
CA SER A 26 36.49 10.86 -11.25
C SER A 26 37.42 9.93 -12.04
N GLU A 27 38.12 9.00 -11.38
CA GLU A 27 39.05 8.07 -12.05
C GLU A 27 38.29 6.94 -12.73
N SER A 28 37.38 6.29 -12.00
CA SER A 28 36.52 5.23 -12.54
C SER A 28 35.28 5.79 -13.25
N ARG A 29 34.99 7.09 -13.09
CA ARG A 29 33.77 7.76 -13.59
C ARG A 29 32.48 7.12 -13.08
N ILE A 30 32.50 6.67 -11.84
CA ILE A 30 31.35 6.07 -11.17
C ILE A 30 30.70 7.11 -10.26
N ALA A 31 29.38 7.24 -10.36
CA ALA A 31 28.55 8.11 -9.52
C ALA A 31 27.58 7.28 -8.70
N ALA A 32 27.46 7.58 -7.40
CA ALA A 32 26.37 7.11 -6.54
C ALA A 32 25.30 8.20 -6.44
N ILE A 33 24.07 7.88 -6.82
CA ILE A 33 22.97 8.84 -6.88
C ILE A 33 21.78 8.29 -6.10
N GLU A 34 21.25 9.08 -5.17
CA GLU A 34 19.99 8.82 -4.50
C GLU A 34 18.83 9.46 -5.27
N ILE A 35 17.78 8.69 -5.53
CA ILE A 35 16.66 9.12 -6.35
C ILE A 35 15.34 8.82 -5.64
N SER A 36 14.51 9.84 -5.46
CA SER A 36 13.11 9.69 -5.05
C SER A 36 12.20 9.98 -6.24
N CYS A 37 11.33 9.05 -6.60
CA CYS A 37 10.49 9.16 -7.79
C CYS A 37 9.14 8.47 -7.61
N VAL A 38 8.20 8.81 -8.49
CA VAL A 38 6.89 8.14 -8.53
C VAL A 38 6.99 6.69 -9.00
N ALA A 39 6.02 5.87 -8.57
CA ALA A 39 5.91 4.48 -8.98
C ALA A 39 5.89 4.34 -10.52
N GLY A 40 6.52 3.27 -11.02
CA GLY A 40 6.64 2.99 -12.46
C GLY A 40 7.72 3.81 -13.18
N THR A 41 8.60 4.51 -12.46
CA THR A 41 9.80 5.13 -13.02
C THR A 41 10.88 4.07 -13.24
N TYR A 42 11.38 3.98 -14.47
CA TYR A 42 12.45 3.05 -14.83
C TYR A 42 13.80 3.74 -14.64
N ILE A 43 14.53 3.41 -13.58
CA ILE A 43 15.82 4.04 -13.23
C ILE A 43 16.85 3.84 -14.36
N ARG A 44 16.86 2.67 -15.01
CA ARG A 44 17.74 2.42 -16.16
C ARG A 44 17.48 3.43 -17.30
N THR A 45 16.23 3.81 -17.54
CA THR A 45 15.89 4.84 -18.55
C THR A 45 16.35 6.21 -18.09
N LEU A 46 16.14 6.54 -16.81
CA LEU A 46 16.61 7.79 -16.22
C LEU A 46 18.13 7.94 -16.31
N THR A 47 18.88 6.88 -16.02
CA THR A 47 20.36 6.87 -16.16
C THR A 47 20.79 7.21 -17.59
N ARG A 48 20.14 6.60 -18.58
CA ARG A 48 20.41 6.92 -20.00
C ARG A 48 20.08 8.40 -20.32
N ASP A 49 18.95 8.89 -19.84
CA ASP A 49 18.53 10.26 -20.10
C ASP A 49 19.46 11.28 -19.43
N ILE A 50 20.00 10.97 -18.24
CA ILE A 50 21.07 11.77 -17.61
C ILE A 50 22.32 11.80 -18.50
N GLY A 51 22.73 10.66 -19.05
CA GLY A 51 23.88 10.59 -19.96
C GLY A 51 23.68 11.48 -21.19
N LEU A 52 22.49 11.47 -21.80
CA LEU A 52 22.15 12.32 -22.93
C LEU A 52 22.22 13.81 -22.57
N LEU A 53 21.72 14.20 -21.39
CA LEU A 53 21.78 15.60 -20.92
C LEU A 53 23.21 16.08 -20.68
N LEU A 54 24.10 15.17 -20.29
CA LEU A 54 25.52 15.47 -20.08
C LEU A 54 26.37 15.31 -21.37
N ASN A 55 25.75 15.13 -22.52
CA ASN A 55 26.44 14.83 -23.79
C ASN A 55 27.40 13.63 -23.71
N THR A 56 27.05 12.61 -22.96
CA THR A 56 27.80 11.37 -22.79
C THR A 56 26.85 10.17 -22.76
N SER A 57 27.37 8.99 -22.46
CA SER A 57 26.57 7.80 -22.17
C SER A 57 26.73 7.42 -20.70
N CYS A 58 25.62 7.04 -20.07
CA CYS A 58 25.62 6.49 -18.72
C CYS A 58 25.02 5.08 -18.73
N GLU A 59 25.59 4.20 -17.94
CA GLU A 59 25.12 2.85 -17.70
C GLU A 59 24.83 2.66 -16.20
N MET A 60 23.76 1.94 -15.90
CA MET A 60 23.42 1.58 -14.52
C MET A 60 24.17 0.30 -14.15
N LEU A 61 25.12 0.41 -13.25
CA LEU A 61 25.92 -0.71 -12.76
C LEU A 61 25.16 -1.50 -11.68
N GLU A 62 24.56 -0.77 -10.72
CA GLU A 62 23.85 -1.36 -9.59
C GLU A 62 22.62 -0.53 -9.26
N LEU A 63 21.60 -1.17 -8.69
CA LEU A 63 20.41 -0.52 -8.19
C LEU A 63 20.02 -1.11 -6.84
N HIS A 64 20.03 -0.27 -5.81
CA HIS A 64 19.51 -0.58 -4.50
C HIS A 64 18.19 0.15 -4.27
N ARG A 65 17.21 -0.52 -3.63
CA ARG A 65 15.92 0.08 -3.30
C ARG A 65 15.78 0.17 -1.79
N ASP A 66 16.03 1.35 -1.24
CA ASP A 66 16.00 1.60 0.20
C ASP A 66 14.57 1.66 0.74
N LYS A 67 13.63 2.14 -0.08
CA LYS A 67 12.27 2.39 0.38
C LYS A 67 11.23 2.25 -0.74
N THR A 68 10.05 1.74 -0.37
CA THR A 68 8.86 1.71 -1.23
C THR A 68 7.64 2.07 -0.38
N SER A 69 7.09 3.29 -0.58
CA SER A 69 6.00 3.84 0.24
C SER A 69 6.39 3.85 1.73
N ILE A 70 5.71 3.08 2.57
CA ILE A 70 5.97 2.98 4.01
C ILE A 70 7.00 1.90 4.37
N PHE A 71 7.34 1.03 3.42
CA PHE A 71 8.30 -0.06 3.63
C PHE A 71 9.72 0.43 3.40
N ASP A 72 10.61 0.14 4.31
CA ASP A 72 12.05 0.36 4.20
C ASP A 72 12.82 -0.94 4.42
N GLU A 73 14.14 -0.87 4.24
CA GLU A 73 15.02 -2.04 4.32
C GLU A 73 14.99 -2.72 5.70
N SER A 74 14.76 -1.97 6.78
CA SER A 74 14.70 -2.54 8.13
C SER A 74 13.53 -3.52 8.34
N MET A 75 12.50 -3.41 7.49
CA MET A 75 11.33 -4.28 7.47
C MET A 75 11.51 -5.50 6.55
N ALA A 76 12.61 -5.59 5.82
CA ALA A 76 12.87 -6.67 4.90
C ALA A 76 13.47 -7.89 5.62
N CYS A 77 13.15 -9.08 5.13
CA CYS A 77 13.84 -10.31 5.52
C CYS A 77 14.38 -11.02 4.27
N ASN A 78 15.45 -11.75 4.42
CA ASN A 78 15.99 -12.55 3.33
C ASN A 78 15.25 -13.90 3.23
N MET A 79 15.39 -14.56 2.06
CA MET A 79 14.71 -15.83 1.79
C MET A 79 15.15 -16.97 2.72
N HIS A 80 16.40 -16.98 3.18
CA HIS A 80 16.88 -18.00 4.12
C HIS A 80 16.19 -17.86 5.47
N GLN A 81 16.11 -16.64 6.02
CA GLN A 81 15.38 -16.39 7.27
C GLN A 81 13.92 -16.85 7.19
N LEU A 82 13.25 -16.60 6.05
CA LEU A 82 11.87 -17.03 5.85
C LEU A 82 11.76 -18.57 5.77
N VAL A 83 12.65 -19.23 5.02
CA VAL A 83 12.66 -20.70 4.89
C VAL A 83 12.91 -21.36 6.25
N ASP A 84 13.89 -20.89 7.02
CA ASP A 84 14.19 -21.40 8.36
C ASP A 84 13.01 -21.23 9.31
N ALA A 85 12.34 -20.07 9.26
CA ALA A 85 11.17 -19.80 10.09
C ALA A 85 9.99 -20.70 9.73
N ILE A 86 9.76 -20.96 8.44
CA ILE A 86 8.72 -21.89 7.95
C ILE A 86 9.05 -23.33 8.36
N PHE A 87 10.32 -23.75 8.28
CA PHE A 87 10.76 -25.06 8.70
C PHE A 87 10.49 -25.29 10.19
N LEU A 88 10.88 -24.34 11.07
CA LEU A 88 10.62 -24.43 12.51
C LEU A 88 9.12 -24.51 12.82
N TRP A 89 8.31 -23.74 12.10
CA TRP A 89 6.85 -23.80 12.26
C TRP A 89 6.27 -25.16 11.85
N LYS A 90 6.67 -25.69 10.69
CA LYS A 90 6.09 -26.93 10.16
C LYS A 90 6.57 -28.17 10.89
N GLU A 91 7.87 -28.28 11.18
CA GLU A 91 8.47 -29.50 11.74
C GLU A 91 8.45 -29.51 13.26
N HIS A 92 8.51 -28.33 13.90
CA HIS A 92 8.59 -28.22 15.35
C HIS A 92 7.38 -27.51 15.99
N ASN A 93 6.38 -27.11 15.19
CA ASN A 93 5.22 -26.31 15.62
C ASN A 93 5.63 -25.02 16.36
N ASP A 94 6.81 -24.47 16.03
CA ASP A 94 7.35 -23.24 16.60
C ASP A 94 7.19 -22.06 15.64
N GLU A 95 6.16 -21.25 15.87
CA GLU A 95 5.83 -20.10 15.04
C GLU A 95 6.53 -18.79 15.44
N ARG A 96 7.33 -18.78 16.51
CA ARG A 96 7.94 -17.54 17.06
C ARG A 96 8.81 -16.80 16.04
N SER A 97 9.65 -17.53 15.30
CA SER A 97 10.49 -16.96 14.26
C SER A 97 9.67 -16.41 13.09
N LEU A 98 8.66 -17.14 12.66
CA LEU A 98 7.77 -16.71 11.57
C LEU A 98 6.97 -15.45 11.95
N ARG A 99 6.43 -15.40 13.17
CA ARG A 99 5.70 -14.21 13.68
C ARG A 99 6.57 -12.96 13.76
N LYS A 100 7.89 -13.09 13.98
CA LYS A 100 8.80 -11.95 13.97
C LYS A 100 9.04 -11.38 12.56
N LEU A 101 8.98 -12.22 11.54
CA LEU A 101 9.19 -11.82 10.14
C LEU A 101 7.92 -11.26 9.48
N LEU A 102 6.75 -11.67 9.96
CA LEU A 102 5.47 -11.24 9.41
C LEU A 102 5.02 -9.93 10.05
N THR A 103 4.74 -8.95 9.22
CA THR A 103 4.19 -7.67 9.63
C THR A 103 2.66 -7.69 9.45
N PRO A 104 1.85 -7.45 10.50
CA PRO A 104 0.40 -7.39 10.37
C PRO A 104 -0.04 -6.29 9.41
N VAL A 105 -1.08 -6.54 8.61
CA VAL A 105 -1.60 -5.56 7.65
C VAL A 105 -2.05 -4.26 8.34
N GLU A 106 -2.53 -4.34 9.55
CA GLU A 106 -2.96 -3.19 10.36
C GLU A 106 -1.83 -2.18 10.57
N SER A 107 -0.60 -2.64 10.76
CA SER A 107 0.56 -1.76 10.96
C SER A 107 0.89 -0.94 9.70
N ILE A 108 0.56 -1.46 8.52
CA ILE A 108 0.73 -0.79 7.23
C ILE A 108 -0.35 0.29 7.04
N LEU A 109 -1.55 0.03 7.54
CA LEU A 109 -2.73 0.86 7.36
C LEU A 109 -2.79 2.06 8.33
N THR A 110 -1.90 2.14 9.31
CA THR A 110 -1.91 3.20 10.35
C THR A 110 -1.80 4.63 9.82
N LYS A 111 -1.28 4.83 8.61
CA LYS A 111 -1.14 6.16 7.97
C LYS A 111 -2.37 6.57 7.15
N ILE A 112 -3.32 5.66 6.96
CA ILE A 112 -4.56 5.93 6.25
C ILE A 112 -5.62 6.31 7.29
N PRO A 113 -6.43 7.36 7.06
CA PRO A 113 -7.53 7.71 7.95
C PRO A 113 -8.47 6.52 8.16
N SER A 114 -9.04 6.38 9.35
CA SER A 114 -9.84 5.20 9.69
C SER A 114 -11.26 5.54 10.12
N ILE A 115 -12.16 4.60 9.87
CA ILE A 115 -13.54 4.61 10.34
C ILE A 115 -13.78 3.33 11.14
N THR A 116 -14.23 3.46 12.38
CA THR A 116 -14.60 2.32 13.22
C THR A 116 -16.09 2.02 13.07
N ILE A 117 -16.43 0.75 12.89
CA ILE A 117 -17.79 0.30 12.62
C ILE A 117 -18.30 -0.76 13.60
N LYS A 118 -19.62 -0.88 13.69
CA LYS A 118 -20.30 -1.89 14.54
C LYS A 118 -20.17 -3.29 13.94
N ASP A 119 -20.26 -4.32 14.78
CA ASP A 119 -20.14 -5.73 14.40
C ASP A 119 -21.09 -6.15 13.25
N GLY A 120 -22.34 -5.68 13.29
CA GLY A 120 -23.29 -5.96 12.20
C GLY A 120 -22.88 -5.33 10.87
N ALA A 121 -22.22 -4.16 10.89
CA ALA A 121 -21.67 -3.53 9.70
C ALA A 121 -20.42 -4.26 9.20
N VAL A 122 -19.58 -4.81 10.12
CA VAL A 122 -18.44 -5.67 9.76
C VAL A 122 -18.94 -6.86 8.95
N ALA A 123 -19.90 -7.59 9.49
CA ALA A 123 -20.46 -8.75 8.79
C ALA A 123 -21.06 -8.37 7.41
N ALA A 124 -21.75 -7.23 7.30
CA ALA A 124 -22.31 -6.77 6.02
C ALA A 124 -21.20 -6.45 5.00
N MET A 125 -20.17 -5.71 5.41
CA MET A 125 -19.08 -5.30 4.52
C MET A 125 -18.22 -6.47 4.05
N THR A 126 -18.00 -7.46 4.90
CA THR A 126 -17.26 -8.67 4.49
C THR A 126 -18.01 -9.50 3.44
N HIS A 127 -19.34 -9.30 3.31
CA HIS A 127 -20.16 -9.89 2.25
C HIS A 127 -20.37 -8.93 1.05
N GLY A 128 -19.63 -7.82 0.99
CA GLY A 128 -19.66 -6.88 -0.13
C GLY A 128 -20.67 -5.77 -0.04
N ALA A 129 -21.41 -5.64 1.08
CA ALA A 129 -22.33 -4.51 1.26
C ALA A 129 -21.56 -3.19 1.50
N PRO A 130 -22.05 -2.05 1.01
CA PRO A 130 -21.48 -0.75 1.32
C PRO A 130 -21.67 -0.40 2.79
N LEU A 131 -20.79 0.45 3.33
CA LEU A 131 -20.95 0.99 4.68
C LEU A 131 -22.09 2.00 4.72
N ALA A 132 -23.08 1.72 5.54
CA ALA A 132 -24.19 2.64 5.81
C ALA A 132 -23.96 3.42 7.11
N ARG A 133 -24.53 4.63 7.19
CA ARG A 133 -24.39 5.54 8.35
C ARG A 133 -24.66 4.87 9.72
N PRO A 134 -25.73 4.05 9.91
CA PRO A 134 -25.98 3.41 11.21
C PRO A 134 -24.87 2.48 11.69
N GLY A 135 -24.01 2.00 10.76
CA GLY A 135 -22.86 1.15 11.06
C GLY A 135 -21.64 1.90 11.60
N VAL A 136 -21.54 3.21 11.38
CA VAL A 136 -20.39 4.02 11.80
C VAL A 136 -20.47 4.31 13.30
N VAL A 137 -19.37 4.04 14.01
CA VAL A 137 -19.18 4.33 15.44
C VAL A 137 -18.35 5.59 15.62
N ASN A 138 -17.17 5.63 14.97
CA ASN A 138 -16.23 6.73 15.07
C ASN A 138 -15.43 6.84 13.78
N ALA A 139 -14.85 8.00 13.51
CA ALA A 139 -14.01 8.24 12.36
C ALA A 139 -12.87 9.22 12.68
N SER A 140 -11.76 9.11 11.97
CA SER A 140 -10.69 10.11 11.99
C SER A 140 -11.22 11.45 11.47
N SER A 141 -10.68 12.55 11.98
CA SER A 141 -11.02 13.89 11.48
C SER A 141 -10.48 14.15 10.07
N LYS A 142 -11.12 15.08 9.35
CA LYS A 142 -10.65 15.60 8.05
C LYS A 142 -10.59 14.54 6.93
N ILE A 143 -11.59 13.69 6.84
CA ILE A 143 -11.76 12.78 5.70
C ILE A 143 -12.74 13.43 4.72
N THR A 144 -12.29 13.62 3.48
CA THR A 144 -13.08 14.19 2.39
C THR A 144 -13.59 13.12 1.45
N SER A 145 -14.69 13.39 0.79
CA SER A 145 -15.26 12.52 -0.25
C SER A 145 -14.21 12.13 -1.30
N GLY A 146 -14.21 10.88 -1.72
CA GLY A 146 -13.22 10.30 -2.64
C GLY A 146 -11.92 9.81 -1.97
N SER A 147 -11.72 10.08 -0.67
CA SER A 147 -10.53 9.61 0.04
C SER A 147 -10.61 8.12 0.32
N LEU A 148 -9.43 7.46 0.35
CA LEU A 148 -9.31 6.10 0.86
C LEU A 148 -9.26 6.11 2.38
N VAL A 149 -10.01 5.21 3.00
CA VAL A 149 -10.11 5.01 4.44
C VAL A 149 -9.96 3.54 4.79
N VAL A 150 -9.41 3.29 5.97
CA VAL A 150 -9.42 1.95 6.57
C VAL A 150 -10.68 1.80 7.40
N ILE A 151 -11.40 0.73 7.18
CA ILE A 151 -12.54 0.36 8.00
C ILE A 151 -12.07 -0.64 9.07
N ASN A 152 -12.24 -0.27 10.32
CA ASN A 152 -11.85 -1.10 11.46
C ASN A 152 -13.07 -1.57 12.25
N SER A 153 -12.98 -2.78 12.81
CA SER A 153 -13.93 -3.26 13.82
C SER A 153 -13.76 -2.48 15.13
N MET A 154 -14.70 -2.61 16.06
CA MET A 154 -14.57 -2.05 17.42
C MET A 154 -13.41 -2.63 18.21
N LYS A 155 -12.84 -3.77 17.77
CA LYS A 155 -11.65 -4.41 18.34
C LYS A 155 -10.34 -3.93 17.71
N GLY A 156 -10.39 -3.02 16.73
CA GLY A 156 -9.22 -2.51 16.01
C GLY A 156 -8.73 -3.40 14.87
N GLU A 157 -9.50 -4.43 14.49
CA GLU A 157 -9.14 -5.32 13.38
C GLU A 157 -9.49 -4.66 12.04
N ALA A 158 -8.59 -4.75 11.06
CA ALA A 158 -8.82 -4.21 9.72
C ALA A 158 -9.87 -5.05 8.96
N VAL A 159 -10.98 -4.45 8.61
CA VAL A 159 -12.10 -5.08 7.88
C VAL A 159 -11.94 -4.90 6.38
N ALA A 160 -11.72 -3.67 5.94
CA ALA A 160 -11.60 -3.32 4.52
C ALA A 160 -10.85 -2.00 4.32
N VAL A 161 -10.31 -1.81 3.12
CA VAL A 161 -9.97 -0.49 2.58
C VAL A 161 -11.14 -0.05 1.71
N ALA A 162 -11.66 1.14 1.97
CA ALA A 162 -12.85 1.68 1.33
C ALA A 162 -12.61 3.09 0.80
N GLU A 163 -13.43 3.51 -0.16
CA GLU A 163 -13.51 4.91 -0.60
C GLU A 163 -14.74 5.53 0.03
N ILE A 164 -14.58 6.68 0.68
CA ILE A 164 -15.68 7.42 1.29
C ILE A 164 -16.40 8.25 0.22
N ASN A 165 -17.74 8.26 0.26
CA ASN A 165 -18.56 8.93 -0.75
C ASN A 165 -19.02 10.33 -0.35
N ILE A 166 -18.81 10.71 0.91
CA ILE A 166 -19.24 11.99 1.49
C ILE A 166 -18.16 12.49 2.45
N ASP A 167 -18.18 13.76 2.79
CA ASP A 167 -17.28 14.30 3.80
C ASP A 167 -17.63 13.77 5.18
N ILE A 168 -16.63 13.48 6.02
CA ILE A 168 -16.86 12.84 7.32
C ILE A 168 -17.67 13.74 8.27
N ASP A 169 -17.54 15.05 8.13
CA ASP A 169 -18.26 16.02 8.95
C ASP A 169 -19.78 15.94 8.70
N ASP A 170 -20.19 15.66 7.44
CA ASP A 170 -21.59 15.49 7.05
C ASP A 170 -22.20 14.17 7.54
N VAL A 171 -21.36 13.16 7.84
CA VAL A 171 -21.81 11.85 8.35
C VAL A 171 -22.56 12.00 9.67
N SER A 172 -22.18 12.98 10.50
CA SER A 172 -22.79 13.21 11.80
C SER A 172 -24.28 13.59 11.68
N ASP A 173 -24.61 14.37 10.66
CA ASP A 173 -25.95 14.91 10.43
C ASP A 173 -26.89 13.94 9.70
N MET A 174 -26.31 12.88 9.12
CA MET A 174 -27.08 11.87 8.41
C MET A 174 -27.78 10.89 9.37
N LYS A 175 -29.06 10.64 9.13
CA LYS A 175 -29.80 9.54 9.80
C LYS A 175 -29.61 8.19 9.07
N LYS A 176 -29.55 8.22 7.74
CA LYS A 176 -29.43 7.04 6.86
C LYS A 176 -28.65 7.43 5.59
N GLY A 177 -28.05 6.46 4.94
CA GLY A 177 -27.34 6.64 3.66
C GLY A 177 -26.05 5.85 3.61
N GLN A 178 -25.49 5.76 2.41
CA GLN A 178 -24.21 5.10 2.13
C GLN A 178 -23.08 6.07 2.43
N VAL A 179 -22.10 5.62 3.23
CA VAL A 179 -20.94 6.42 3.65
C VAL A 179 -19.69 6.04 2.85
N ALA A 180 -19.45 4.75 2.66
CA ALA A 180 -18.26 4.27 1.96
C ALA A 180 -18.51 2.95 1.22
N VAL A 181 -17.68 2.70 0.19
CA VAL A 181 -17.69 1.46 -0.60
C VAL A 181 -16.35 0.77 -0.49
N ALA A 182 -16.34 -0.51 -0.14
CA ALA A 182 -15.12 -1.30 -0.07
C ALA A 182 -14.44 -1.39 -1.45
N LYS A 183 -13.16 -1.04 -1.51
CA LYS A 183 -12.28 -1.30 -2.67
C LYS A 183 -11.57 -2.65 -2.51
N SER A 184 -11.24 -3.02 -1.27
CA SER A 184 -10.64 -4.30 -0.94
C SER A 184 -11.12 -4.74 0.44
N VAL A 185 -11.69 -5.92 0.53
CA VAL A 185 -12.08 -6.55 1.79
C VAL A 185 -10.88 -7.35 2.29
N LEU A 186 -10.46 -7.11 3.53
CA LEU A 186 -9.29 -7.73 4.16
C LEU A 186 -9.68 -8.88 5.09
N MET A 187 -10.83 -8.73 5.78
CA MET A 187 -11.32 -9.70 6.75
C MET A 187 -12.14 -10.80 6.07
N PRO A 188 -11.90 -12.07 6.36
CA PRO A 188 -12.74 -13.17 5.87
C PRO A 188 -14.18 -13.06 6.37
N THR A 189 -15.12 -13.60 5.58
CA THR A 189 -16.53 -13.73 6.00
C THR A 189 -16.68 -14.71 7.17
N GLY A 190 -17.73 -14.50 7.98
CA GLY A 190 -18.08 -15.43 9.07
C GLY A 190 -17.39 -15.20 10.41
N ILE A 191 -16.44 -14.24 10.51
CA ILE A 191 -15.81 -13.89 11.80
C ILE A 191 -16.80 -13.15 12.72
N TYR A 192 -17.66 -12.31 12.14
CA TYR A 192 -18.69 -11.57 12.83
C TYR A 192 -20.10 -12.12 12.52
N PRO A 193 -21.03 -12.20 13.50
CA PRO A 193 -22.35 -12.75 13.28
C PRO A 193 -23.17 -11.87 12.35
N GLN A 194 -23.91 -12.51 11.45
CA GLN A 194 -24.88 -11.85 10.59
C GLN A 194 -26.13 -11.49 11.39
N ASN A 195 -26.42 -10.20 11.56
CA ASN A 195 -27.57 -9.69 12.27
C ASN A 195 -28.74 -9.35 11.34
N TRP A 196 -28.72 -9.78 10.07
CA TRP A 196 -29.81 -9.63 9.11
C TRP A 196 -30.32 -11.00 8.67
N SER A 197 -31.63 -11.19 8.71
CA SER A 197 -32.27 -12.30 8.02
C SER A 197 -32.35 -11.97 6.53
N LYS A 198 -31.97 -12.90 5.66
CA LYS A 198 -32.38 -12.82 4.25
C LYS A 198 -33.90 -12.80 4.24
N GLN A 199 -34.52 -11.70 3.87
CA GLN A 199 -35.92 -11.73 3.46
C GLN A 199 -35.94 -12.50 2.15
N ASN A 200 -36.57 -13.72 2.18
CA ASN A 200 -36.90 -14.50 1.00
C ASN A 200 -37.97 -13.77 0.21
#